data_b85329f3e505399029223b5093bd05ae
#
_entry.id   b85329f3e505399029223b5093bd05ae
#
_cell.length_a   1.000
_cell.length_b   1.000
_cell.length_c   1.000
_cell.angle_alpha   90.00
_cell.angle_beta   90.00
_cell.angle_gamma   90.00
#
_symmetry.space_group_name_H-M   'P 1'
#
loop_
_entity.id
_entity.type
_entity.pdbx_description
1 polymer ?
#
loop_
_entity_poly.entity_id
_entity_poly.type
_entity_poly.pdbx_seq_one_letter_code
_entity_poly.pdbx_strand_id
1 'polypeptide(L)'
;MPYRLIKYLLISLLFFTSYSLLPAQTNHLISFSDPAHLWRNQLERVIEEAYRQCFRTKIIDGRVMNIRLPFAMNNDRDLLLETKLKIVGDGKASPAVLWNTIERILITEDFNEYIKALSSGRERVIIFNMVEQKWSVSSDLFLIAQIKSGTFKGLPHQPHVLTSGRGALESDIYNYLTNVSLIGVDCSGFVWHILSYAARQGNLDLNRALTPALGISRGANAALYAGTAFFNSRSSQIIAVDDQIRNLRPTDIMLFRDVDGTVIHSAIIQSIDWTRGIIRYLQCTSVGQPHERGVHDSFIYFDPANTAISLKDPSLHWSKRRFPAFAGEEIPFADDGERYRHRTGGGGRVVRLRAMVPVVERLNR
;
A
#
# COMPACT_ATOMS: atom_id res chain seq x y z
N MET A 1 23.80 -32.16 37.44
CA MET A 1 23.40 -31.17 36.44
C MET A 1 22.19 -31.58 35.58
N PRO A 2 21.02 -31.99 36.11
CA PRO A 2 19.85 -32.15 35.25
C PRO A 2 18.66 -31.24 35.59
N TYR A 3 18.74 -30.36 36.60
CA TYR A 3 17.59 -29.58 37.03
C TYR A 3 17.34 -28.26 36.24
N ARG A 4 18.27 -27.81 35.42
CA ARG A 4 18.12 -26.56 34.63
C ARG A 4 17.40 -26.76 33.30
N LEU A 5 17.40 -27.96 32.73
CA LEU A 5 16.70 -28.24 31.45
C LEU A 5 15.17 -28.33 31.57
N ILE A 6 14.69 -28.79 32.72
CA ILE A 6 13.25 -28.96 32.95
C ILE A 6 12.54 -27.63 33.14
N LYS A 7 13.20 -26.60 33.66
CA LYS A 7 12.59 -25.27 33.83
C LYS A 7 12.33 -24.53 32.51
N TYR A 8 13.14 -24.75 31.50
CA TYR A 8 12.94 -24.14 30.18
C TYR A 8 11.89 -24.86 29.36
N LEU A 9 11.68 -26.14 29.55
CA LEU A 9 10.63 -26.91 28.87
C LEU A 9 9.23 -26.56 29.40
N LEU A 10 9.11 -26.29 30.69
CA LEU A 10 7.84 -25.90 31.32
C LEU A 10 7.43 -24.47 31.01
N ILE A 11 8.40 -23.57 30.80
CA ILE A 11 8.12 -22.17 30.38
C ILE A 11 7.70 -22.13 28.92
N SER A 12 8.25 -22.98 28.05
CA SER A 12 7.82 -23.08 26.65
C SER A 12 6.41 -23.65 26.49
N LEU A 13 6.00 -24.57 27.36
CA LEU A 13 4.63 -25.14 27.29
C LEU A 13 3.56 -24.15 27.80
N LEU A 14 3.90 -23.25 28.72
CA LEU A 14 2.95 -22.26 29.25
C LEU A 14 2.71 -21.08 28.29
N PHE A 15 3.61 -20.84 27.33
CA PHE A 15 3.39 -19.83 26.30
C PHE A 15 2.55 -20.31 25.12
N PHE A 16 2.39 -21.64 24.93
CA PHE A 16 1.58 -22.19 23.85
C PHE A 16 0.09 -22.40 24.20
N THR A 17 -0.29 -22.31 25.47
CA THR A 17 -1.68 -22.53 25.90
C THR A 17 -2.49 -21.27 26.15
N SER A 18 -1.89 -20.07 25.99
CA SER A 18 -2.59 -18.79 26.22
C SER A 18 -3.13 -18.13 24.93
N TYR A 19 -3.02 -18.78 23.77
CA TYR A 19 -3.51 -18.23 22.49
C TYR A 19 -4.89 -18.75 22.05
N SER A 20 -5.58 -19.48 22.91
CA SER A 20 -6.91 -19.95 22.59
C SER A 20 -7.90 -19.45 23.64
N LEU A 21 -8.53 -18.32 23.38
CA LEU A 21 -9.86 -17.90 23.82
C LEU A 21 -9.99 -16.35 23.76
N LEU A 22 -9.64 -15.78 22.61
CA LEU A 22 -10.33 -14.55 22.21
C LEU A 22 -11.64 -15.03 21.57
N PRO A 23 -12.80 -14.52 21.98
CA PRO A 23 -14.03 -14.85 21.28
C PRO A 23 -13.83 -14.47 19.82
N ALA A 24 -14.12 -15.42 18.93
CA ALA A 24 -14.23 -15.13 17.52
C ALA A 24 -15.28 -14.02 17.38
N GLN A 25 -14.85 -12.77 17.34
CA GLN A 25 -15.68 -11.72 16.80
C GLN A 25 -15.97 -12.19 15.38
N THR A 26 -17.22 -12.48 15.11
CA THR A 26 -17.74 -12.73 13.78
C THR A 26 -17.51 -11.45 13.00
N ASN A 27 -16.31 -11.31 12.47
CA ASN A 27 -15.93 -10.23 11.57
C ASN A 27 -16.83 -10.37 10.36
N HIS A 28 -17.81 -9.52 10.24
CA HIS A 28 -18.54 -9.33 9.00
C HIS A 28 -17.52 -8.80 7.99
N LEU A 29 -16.89 -9.74 7.29
CA LEU A 29 -16.02 -9.48 6.18
C LEU A 29 -16.76 -8.61 5.19
N ILE A 30 -16.28 -7.39 5.01
CA ILE A 30 -16.70 -6.57 3.90
C ILE A 30 -16.09 -7.22 2.66
N SER A 31 -16.80 -8.19 2.10
CA SER A 31 -16.46 -8.76 0.81
C SER A 31 -16.54 -7.65 -0.24
N PHE A 32 -15.59 -7.62 -1.17
CA PHE A 32 -15.70 -6.79 -2.38
C PHE A 32 -16.97 -7.10 -3.19
N SER A 33 -17.59 -8.23 -2.93
CA SER A 33 -18.83 -8.71 -3.51
C SER A 33 -20.06 -8.44 -2.65
N ASP A 34 -19.94 -7.75 -1.49
CA ASP A 34 -21.09 -7.45 -0.67
C ASP A 34 -21.80 -6.19 -1.21
N PRO A 35 -22.90 -6.35 -1.97
CA PRO A 35 -23.71 -5.22 -2.45
C PRO A 35 -24.44 -4.51 -1.29
N ALA A 36 -24.45 -5.06 -0.09
CA ALA A 36 -25.07 -4.46 1.09
C ALA A 36 -24.26 -3.33 1.71
N HIS A 37 -23.00 -3.13 1.29
CA HIS A 37 -22.31 -1.87 1.53
C HIS A 37 -22.80 -0.81 0.57
N LEU A 38 -24.01 -0.40 0.78
CA LEU A 38 -24.54 0.83 0.18
C LEU A 38 -23.66 1.98 0.67
N TRP A 39 -22.88 2.53 -0.23
CA TRP A 39 -22.14 3.76 -0.01
C TRP A 39 -23.12 4.79 0.51
N ARG A 40 -22.82 5.41 1.66
CA ARG A 40 -23.73 6.34 2.32
C ARG A 40 -24.01 7.56 1.50
N ASN A 41 -23.06 7.93 0.64
CA ASN A 41 -23.16 9.08 -0.23
C ASN A 41 -22.37 8.87 -1.53
N GLN A 42 -22.59 9.78 -2.47
CA GLN A 42 -21.93 9.72 -3.77
C GLN A 42 -20.41 9.86 -3.67
N LEU A 43 -19.90 10.64 -2.74
CA LEU A 43 -18.46 10.84 -2.58
C LEU A 43 -17.74 9.53 -2.22
N GLU A 44 -18.25 8.77 -1.26
CA GLU A 44 -17.68 7.48 -0.86
C GLU A 44 -17.66 6.49 -2.02
N ARG A 45 -18.73 6.46 -2.82
CA ARG A 45 -18.82 5.64 -4.04
C ARG A 45 -17.77 6.06 -5.08
N VAL A 46 -17.60 7.34 -5.30
CA VAL A 46 -16.62 7.88 -6.25
C VAL A 46 -15.19 7.54 -5.83
N ILE A 47 -14.88 7.64 -4.54
CA ILE A 47 -13.57 7.23 -4.00
C ILE A 47 -13.35 5.73 -4.21
N GLU A 48 -14.37 4.90 -3.97
CA GLU A 48 -14.30 3.46 -4.20
C GLU A 48 -14.09 3.11 -5.68
N GLU A 49 -14.78 3.80 -6.59
CA GLU A 49 -14.59 3.61 -8.03
C GLU A 49 -13.15 3.91 -8.45
N ALA A 50 -12.56 4.98 -7.90
CA ALA A 50 -11.15 5.31 -8.12
C ALA A 50 -10.22 4.22 -7.56
N TYR A 51 -10.49 3.73 -6.37
CA TYR A 51 -9.74 2.65 -5.72
C TYR A 51 -9.78 1.36 -6.54
N ARG A 52 -10.96 0.96 -7.02
CA ARG A 52 -11.16 -0.23 -7.85
C ARG A 52 -10.38 -0.21 -9.17
N GLN A 53 -10.06 0.98 -9.70
CA GLN A 53 -9.20 1.09 -10.89
C GLN A 53 -7.78 0.56 -10.65
N CYS A 54 -7.37 0.44 -9.39
CA CYS A 54 -6.08 -0.12 -9.02
C CYS A 54 -6.03 -1.66 -9.01
N PHE A 55 -7.09 -2.34 -9.43
CA PHE A 55 -7.19 -3.80 -9.42
C PHE A 55 -7.55 -4.36 -10.78
N ARG A 56 -7.01 -5.53 -11.13
CA ARG A 56 -7.34 -6.29 -12.34
C ARG A 56 -7.33 -7.79 -12.04
N THR A 57 -8.27 -8.48 -12.64
CA THR A 57 -8.26 -9.94 -12.69
C THR A 57 -7.54 -10.40 -13.94
N LYS A 58 -6.59 -11.32 -13.81
CA LYS A 58 -5.80 -11.88 -14.89
C LYS A 58 -5.75 -13.41 -14.78
N ILE A 59 -5.59 -14.07 -15.90
CA ILE A 59 -5.32 -15.51 -15.94
C ILE A 59 -3.82 -15.68 -16.19
N ILE A 60 -3.10 -16.25 -15.22
CA ILE A 60 -1.66 -16.50 -15.28
C ILE A 60 -1.43 -17.95 -14.86
N ASP A 61 -0.68 -18.71 -15.67
CA ASP A 61 -0.44 -20.14 -15.44
C ASP A 61 -1.74 -20.96 -15.25
N GLY A 62 -2.78 -20.61 -16.05
CA GLY A 62 -4.11 -21.24 -15.98
C GLY A 62 -4.93 -20.89 -14.73
N ARG A 63 -4.47 -19.99 -13.85
CA ARG A 63 -5.13 -19.59 -12.61
C ARG A 63 -5.67 -18.18 -12.70
N VAL A 64 -6.85 -17.98 -12.16
CA VAL A 64 -7.43 -16.64 -12.00
C VAL A 64 -6.74 -15.95 -10.83
N MET A 65 -6.10 -14.82 -11.10
CA MET A 65 -5.38 -14.02 -10.11
C MET A 65 -5.95 -12.60 -10.08
N ASN A 66 -6.16 -12.08 -8.88
CA ASN A 66 -6.56 -10.69 -8.69
C ASN A 66 -5.33 -9.87 -8.33
N ILE A 67 -4.88 -9.06 -9.26
CA ILE A 67 -3.67 -8.25 -9.12
C ILE A 67 -4.06 -6.83 -8.78
N ARG A 68 -3.36 -6.22 -7.83
CA ARG A 68 -3.44 -4.80 -7.50
C ARG A 68 -2.18 -4.07 -7.97
N LEU A 69 -2.26 -2.76 -8.10
CA LEU A 69 -1.07 -1.96 -8.38
C LEU A 69 -0.06 -2.11 -7.24
N PRO A 70 1.17 -2.54 -7.55
CA PRO A 70 2.24 -2.65 -6.57
C PRO A 70 2.73 -1.26 -6.13
N PHE A 71 3.50 -1.23 -5.03
CA PHE A 71 4.22 -0.03 -4.63
C PHE A 71 5.56 0.03 -5.36
N ALA A 72 5.89 1.21 -5.90
CA ALA A 72 7.24 1.54 -6.33
C ALA A 72 7.53 3.03 -6.12
N MET A 73 8.69 3.32 -5.54
CA MET A 73 9.21 4.69 -5.42
C MET A 73 9.92 5.06 -6.73
N ASN A 74 9.16 5.51 -7.72
CA ASN A 74 9.71 5.86 -9.03
C ASN A 74 10.36 7.27 -9.07
N ASN A 75 10.43 7.95 -7.93
CA ASN A 75 11.00 9.30 -7.81
C ASN A 75 12.40 9.31 -7.21
N ASP A 76 12.97 8.14 -6.93
CA ASP A 76 14.35 8.09 -6.45
C ASP A 76 15.30 8.33 -7.64
N ARG A 77 15.61 9.61 -7.86
CA ARG A 77 16.57 10.04 -8.91
C ARG A 77 17.91 9.34 -8.75
N ASP A 78 18.31 9.05 -7.53
CA ASP A 78 19.60 8.46 -7.25
C ASP A 78 19.60 6.99 -7.68
N LEU A 79 18.54 6.24 -7.39
CA LEU A 79 18.38 4.88 -7.89
C LEU A 79 18.29 4.84 -9.42
N LEU A 80 17.59 5.79 -10.03
CA LEU A 80 17.49 5.95 -11.48
C LEU A 80 18.84 6.22 -12.15
N LEU A 81 19.66 7.07 -11.55
CA LEU A 81 20.98 7.42 -12.06
C LEU A 81 21.97 6.27 -11.88
N GLU A 82 21.96 5.60 -10.73
CA GLU A 82 22.86 4.47 -10.44
C GLU A 82 22.57 3.24 -11.31
N THR A 83 21.31 2.96 -11.59
CA THR A 83 20.91 1.73 -12.30
C THR A 83 20.75 1.92 -13.79
N LYS A 84 20.78 3.14 -14.31
CA LYS A 84 20.48 3.49 -15.72
C LYS A 84 19.13 2.92 -16.19
N LEU A 85 18.27 2.55 -15.26
CA LEU A 85 16.95 2.00 -15.55
C LEU A 85 16.07 3.11 -16.14
N LYS A 86 15.59 2.87 -17.32
CA LYS A 86 14.45 3.59 -17.87
C LYS A 86 13.23 3.07 -17.13
N ILE A 87 12.94 3.60 -15.93
CA ILE A 87 11.74 3.22 -15.19
C ILE A 87 10.56 3.64 -16.05
N VAL A 88 9.86 2.62 -16.52
CA VAL A 88 8.65 2.78 -17.31
C VAL A 88 7.49 2.90 -16.33
N GLY A 89 7.37 4.02 -15.71
CA GLY A 89 6.27 4.26 -14.77
C GLY A 89 6.75 5.28 -13.75
N ASP A 90 6.31 6.46 -13.91
CA ASP A 90 6.32 7.46 -12.87
C ASP A 90 5.39 6.99 -11.76
N GLY A 91 5.82 6.89 -10.50
CA GLY A 91 4.98 6.54 -9.34
C GLY A 91 3.78 7.45 -9.16
N LYS A 92 3.70 8.51 -9.96
CA LYS A 92 2.58 9.41 -10.13
C LYS A 92 1.71 9.10 -11.35
N ALA A 93 2.04 8.09 -12.13
CA ALA A 93 1.24 7.72 -13.30
C ALA A 93 -0.16 7.28 -12.89
N SER A 94 -1.12 7.49 -13.78
CA SER A 94 -2.48 7.03 -13.54
C SER A 94 -2.55 5.49 -13.55
N PRO A 95 -3.51 4.88 -12.85
CA PRO A 95 -3.72 3.44 -12.90
C PRO A 95 -3.83 2.89 -14.31
N ALA A 96 -4.46 3.60 -15.23
CA ALA A 96 -4.58 3.17 -16.63
C ALA A 96 -3.21 3.04 -17.32
N VAL A 97 -2.31 4.01 -17.11
CA VAL A 97 -0.95 3.98 -17.67
C VAL A 97 -0.14 2.84 -17.05
N LEU A 98 -0.23 2.68 -15.72
CA LEU A 98 0.46 1.60 -15.02
C LEU A 98 -0.03 0.22 -15.48
N TRP A 99 -1.35 0.03 -15.61
CA TRP A 99 -1.93 -1.22 -16.10
C TRP A 99 -1.49 -1.55 -17.53
N ASN A 100 -1.47 -0.57 -18.44
CA ASN A 100 -0.99 -0.77 -19.80
C ASN A 100 0.47 -1.25 -19.81
N THR A 101 1.28 -0.79 -18.87
CA THR A 101 2.68 -1.21 -18.74
C THR A 101 2.77 -2.60 -18.10
N ILE A 102 2.05 -2.85 -17.01
CA ILE A 102 1.99 -4.17 -16.36
C ILE A 102 1.52 -5.23 -17.36
N GLU A 103 0.48 -4.98 -18.12
CA GLU A 103 -0.03 -5.91 -19.12
C GLU A 103 1.01 -6.27 -20.18
N ARG A 104 1.81 -5.30 -20.62
CA ARG A 104 2.95 -5.57 -21.52
C ARG A 104 4.03 -6.39 -20.86
N ILE A 105 4.33 -6.16 -19.57
CA ILE A 105 5.29 -6.96 -18.81
C ILE A 105 4.83 -8.42 -18.71
N LEU A 106 3.56 -8.64 -18.37
CA LEU A 106 3.00 -9.98 -18.15
C LEU A 106 2.96 -10.87 -19.41
N ILE A 107 3.20 -10.31 -20.59
CA ILE A 107 3.28 -11.08 -21.86
C ILE A 107 4.70 -11.18 -22.41
N THR A 108 5.71 -10.65 -21.72
CA THR A 108 7.11 -10.76 -22.17
C THR A 108 7.62 -12.19 -22.08
N GLU A 109 8.61 -12.51 -22.87
CA GLU A 109 9.30 -13.80 -22.81
C GLU A 109 9.93 -14.00 -21.42
N ASP A 110 10.60 -12.98 -20.88
CA ASP A 110 11.21 -13.01 -19.55
C ASP A 110 10.20 -13.35 -18.45
N PHE A 111 9.01 -12.76 -18.48
CA PHE A 111 7.95 -13.09 -17.51
C PHE A 111 7.46 -14.53 -17.70
N ASN A 112 7.26 -14.97 -18.94
CA ASN A 112 6.83 -16.33 -19.24
C ASN A 112 7.85 -17.38 -18.78
N GLU A 113 9.14 -17.12 -18.94
CA GLU A 113 10.19 -17.98 -18.43
C GLU A 113 10.24 -17.99 -16.90
N TYR A 114 10.02 -16.84 -16.24
CA TYR A 114 9.86 -16.77 -14.81
C TYR A 114 8.72 -17.67 -14.32
N ILE A 115 7.55 -17.61 -14.95
CA ILE A 115 6.40 -18.45 -14.62
C ILE A 115 6.72 -19.95 -14.85
N LYS A 116 7.37 -20.30 -15.94
CA LYS A 116 7.83 -21.68 -16.20
C LYS A 116 8.80 -22.16 -15.13
N ALA A 117 9.70 -21.30 -14.66
CA ALA A 117 10.64 -21.62 -13.58
C ALA A 117 9.93 -21.94 -12.27
N LEU A 118 8.85 -21.19 -11.92
CA LEU A 118 8.03 -21.45 -10.75
C LEU A 118 7.36 -22.82 -10.80
N SER A 119 6.95 -23.28 -11.99
CA SER A 119 6.24 -24.53 -12.21
C SER A 119 7.18 -25.75 -12.41
N SER A 120 8.49 -25.53 -12.44
CA SER A 120 9.47 -26.58 -12.85
C SER A 120 9.70 -27.71 -11.83
N GLY A 121 9.05 -27.71 -10.69
CA GLY A 121 9.18 -28.75 -9.66
C GLY A 121 10.50 -28.75 -8.87
N ARG A 122 11.45 -27.90 -9.21
CA ARG A 122 12.74 -27.75 -8.53
C ARG A 122 12.90 -26.37 -7.92
N GLU A 123 13.47 -26.30 -6.73
CA GLU A 123 13.85 -25.00 -6.17
C GLU A 123 14.92 -24.34 -7.04
N ARG A 124 14.70 -23.07 -7.31
CA ARG A 124 15.63 -22.23 -8.08
C ARG A 124 15.64 -20.83 -7.51
N VAL A 125 16.72 -20.12 -7.75
CA VAL A 125 16.82 -18.69 -7.49
C VAL A 125 16.80 -17.95 -8.81
N ILE A 126 15.94 -16.96 -8.90
CA ILE A 126 15.92 -16.00 -10.00
C ILE A 126 16.56 -14.73 -9.51
N ILE A 127 17.64 -14.32 -10.15
CA ILE A 127 18.38 -13.11 -9.82
C ILE A 127 18.30 -12.17 -11.03
N PHE A 128 17.85 -10.94 -10.82
CA PHE A 128 17.80 -9.92 -11.85
C PHE A 128 19.04 -9.05 -11.81
N ASN A 129 19.79 -9.02 -12.91
CA ASN A 129 20.89 -8.08 -13.09
C ASN A 129 20.34 -6.76 -13.59
N MET A 130 20.30 -5.77 -12.71
CA MET A 130 19.74 -4.45 -13.04
C MET A 130 20.55 -3.68 -14.08
N VAL A 131 21.84 -3.95 -14.19
CA VAL A 131 22.72 -3.29 -15.18
C VAL A 131 22.48 -3.82 -16.58
N GLU A 132 22.44 -5.15 -16.70
CA GLU A 132 22.25 -5.83 -17.99
C GLU A 132 20.78 -5.93 -18.39
N GLN A 133 19.85 -5.56 -17.49
CA GLN A 133 18.40 -5.71 -17.68
C GLN A 133 18.00 -7.15 -18.00
N LYS A 134 18.73 -8.11 -17.42
CA LYS A 134 18.54 -9.55 -17.62
C LYS A 134 18.43 -10.23 -16.28
N TRP A 135 17.73 -11.32 -16.28
CA TRP A 135 17.67 -12.19 -15.13
C TRP A 135 18.27 -13.56 -15.44
N SER A 136 18.81 -14.20 -14.43
CA SER A 136 19.39 -15.54 -14.50
C SER A 136 18.67 -16.47 -13.55
N VAL A 137 18.57 -17.73 -13.94
CA VAL A 137 18.00 -18.79 -13.11
C VAL A 137 19.14 -19.68 -12.64
N SER A 138 19.27 -19.85 -11.33
CA SER A 138 20.27 -20.71 -10.72
C SER A 138 19.62 -21.83 -9.91
N SER A 139 20.16 -23.02 -10.05
CA SER A 139 19.83 -24.19 -9.22
C SER A 139 20.91 -24.49 -8.19
N ASP A 140 21.82 -23.55 -7.93
CA ASP A 140 22.88 -23.69 -6.95
C ASP A 140 22.30 -23.79 -5.53
N LEU A 141 22.48 -24.95 -4.91
CA LEU A 141 21.97 -25.26 -3.58
C LEU A 141 22.57 -24.38 -2.51
N PHE A 142 23.83 -23.95 -2.67
CA PHE A 142 24.50 -23.07 -1.73
C PHE A 142 23.88 -21.68 -1.78
N LEU A 143 23.65 -21.14 -2.96
CA LEU A 143 22.94 -19.88 -3.18
C LEU A 143 21.51 -19.91 -2.61
N ILE A 144 20.79 -21.00 -2.86
CA ILE A 144 19.45 -21.24 -2.33
C ILE A 144 19.47 -21.22 -0.79
N ALA A 145 20.45 -21.91 -0.18
CA ALA A 145 20.60 -21.96 1.27
C ALA A 145 20.93 -20.58 1.86
N GLN A 146 21.79 -19.79 1.22
CA GLN A 146 22.10 -18.44 1.65
C GLN A 146 20.89 -17.52 1.62
N ILE A 147 20.07 -17.62 0.59
CA ILE A 147 18.84 -16.81 0.48
C ILE A 147 17.82 -17.22 1.56
N LYS A 148 17.63 -18.53 1.77
CA LYS A 148 16.73 -19.04 2.82
C LYS A 148 17.17 -18.62 4.23
N SER A 149 18.45 -18.58 4.49
CA SER A 149 19.01 -18.18 5.79
C SER A 149 19.11 -16.66 5.96
N GLY A 150 18.83 -15.87 4.92
CA GLY A 150 19.02 -14.42 4.96
C GLY A 150 20.48 -13.98 4.96
N THR A 151 21.42 -14.89 4.70
CA THR A 151 22.87 -14.61 4.68
C THR A 151 23.38 -14.22 3.28
N PHE A 152 22.53 -14.26 2.27
CA PHE A 152 22.90 -13.84 0.93
C PHE A 152 23.26 -12.35 0.90
N LYS A 153 24.55 -12.10 0.63
CA LYS A 153 25.10 -10.75 0.45
C LYS A 153 25.19 -10.47 -1.06
N GLY A 154 24.06 -10.41 -1.72
CA GLY A 154 24.01 -9.95 -3.12
C GLY A 154 24.45 -8.50 -3.26
N LEU A 155 24.73 -8.07 -4.47
CA LEU A 155 24.96 -6.65 -4.74
C LEU A 155 23.76 -5.84 -4.24
N PRO A 156 23.99 -4.67 -3.63
CA PRO A 156 22.92 -3.77 -3.28
C PRO A 156 21.98 -3.60 -4.49
N HIS A 157 20.67 -3.73 -4.27
CA HIS A 157 19.66 -3.59 -5.31
C HIS A 157 19.61 -4.74 -6.35
N GLN A 158 20.12 -5.91 -6.05
CA GLN A 158 19.94 -7.09 -6.89
C GLN A 158 18.69 -7.88 -6.46
N PRO A 159 17.52 -7.64 -7.09
CA PRO A 159 16.30 -8.36 -6.73
C PRO A 159 16.46 -9.85 -7.05
N HIS A 160 15.97 -10.66 -6.14
CA HIS A 160 15.96 -12.11 -6.28
C HIS A 160 14.65 -12.72 -5.82
N VAL A 161 14.28 -13.84 -6.44
CA VAL A 161 13.07 -14.59 -6.07
C VAL A 161 13.44 -16.06 -5.92
N LEU A 162 13.04 -16.65 -4.79
CA LEU A 162 13.16 -18.09 -4.58
C LEU A 162 11.89 -18.77 -5.10
N THR A 163 12.04 -19.66 -6.07
CA THR A 163 10.93 -20.45 -6.61
C THR A 163 10.78 -21.75 -5.82
N SER A 164 9.57 -22.23 -5.69
CA SER A 164 9.26 -23.43 -4.91
C SER A 164 8.76 -24.63 -5.74
N GLY A 165 8.68 -24.48 -7.06
CA GLY A 165 8.14 -25.53 -7.94
C GLY A 165 6.64 -25.80 -7.79
N ARG A 166 5.92 -24.94 -7.09
CA ARG A 166 4.50 -25.10 -6.76
C ARG A 166 3.53 -24.45 -7.75
N GLY A 167 4.06 -23.89 -8.84
CA GLY A 167 3.33 -23.01 -9.74
C GLY A 167 3.25 -21.58 -9.23
N ALA A 168 2.80 -20.68 -10.09
CA ALA A 168 2.71 -19.26 -9.78
C ALA A 168 1.61 -18.98 -8.75
N LEU A 169 1.92 -18.09 -7.81
CA LEU A 169 0.99 -17.49 -6.87
C LEU A 169 0.93 -15.97 -7.10
N GLU A 170 -0.08 -15.31 -6.58
CA GLU A 170 -0.18 -13.85 -6.64
C GLU A 170 1.06 -13.17 -6.03
N SER A 171 1.60 -13.69 -4.93
CA SER A 171 2.84 -13.20 -4.31
C SER A 171 4.04 -13.21 -5.26
N ASP A 172 4.13 -14.19 -6.15
CA ASP A 172 5.23 -14.28 -7.11
C ASP A 172 5.09 -13.20 -8.19
N ILE A 173 3.85 -12.91 -8.61
CA ILE A 173 3.59 -11.82 -9.56
C ILE A 173 4.01 -10.48 -8.97
N TYR A 174 3.68 -10.22 -7.69
CA TYR A 174 4.13 -9.01 -7.01
C TYR A 174 5.65 -8.95 -6.87
N ASN A 175 6.29 -10.06 -6.56
CA ASN A 175 7.74 -10.13 -6.50
C ASN A 175 8.36 -9.75 -7.85
N TYR A 176 7.83 -10.27 -8.96
CA TYR A 176 8.31 -9.91 -10.28
C TYR A 176 8.09 -8.42 -10.59
N LEU A 177 6.87 -7.93 -10.41
CA LEU A 177 6.53 -6.54 -10.70
C LEU A 177 7.31 -5.54 -9.82
N THR A 178 7.50 -5.85 -8.54
CA THR A 178 8.16 -4.96 -7.59
C THR A 178 9.68 -5.03 -7.68
N ASN A 179 10.25 -6.23 -7.78
CA ASN A 179 11.70 -6.42 -7.64
C ASN A 179 12.41 -6.54 -8.99
N VAL A 180 11.74 -7.00 -10.04
CA VAL A 180 12.32 -7.17 -11.37
C VAL A 180 11.93 -5.99 -12.28
N SER A 181 10.64 -5.71 -12.38
CA SER A 181 10.14 -4.67 -13.28
C SER A 181 10.15 -3.27 -12.65
N LEU A 182 10.28 -3.17 -11.34
CA LEU A 182 10.27 -1.92 -10.57
C LEU A 182 9.09 -1.00 -10.89
N ILE A 183 7.93 -1.58 -11.18
CA ILE A 183 6.74 -0.85 -11.57
C ILE A 183 5.76 -0.76 -10.40
N GLY A 184 5.12 0.40 -10.26
CA GLY A 184 4.10 0.61 -9.26
C GLY A 184 3.74 2.07 -9.08
N VAL A 185 2.94 2.34 -8.06
CA VAL A 185 2.54 3.68 -7.64
C VAL A 185 3.08 3.97 -6.24
N ASP A 186 3.53 5.19 -6.00
CA ASP A 186 3.91 5.62 -4.66
C ASP A 186 2.69 6.06 -3.81
N CYS A 187 2.87 6.24 -2.52
CA CYS A 187 1.79 6.59 -1.60
C CYS A 187 1.10 7.90 -1.99
N SER A 188 1.86 8.92 -2.35
CA SER A 188 1.31 10.23 -2.72
C SER A 188 0.73 10.25 -4.14
N GLY A 189 1.26 9.46 -5.06
CA GLY A 189 0.69 9.25 -6.39
C GLY A 189 -0.65 8.54 -6.33
N PHE A 190 -0.79 7.57 -5.44
CA PHE A 190 -2.05 6.92 -5.18
C PHE A 190 -3.10 7.90 -4.59
N VAL A 191 -2.72 8.67 -3.55
CA VAL A 191 -3.59 9.70 -2.98
C VAL A 191 -4.01 10.72 -4.05
N TRP A 192 -3.06 11.16 -4.88
CA TRP A 192 -3.32 12.06 -5.99
C TRP A 192 -4.33 11.46 -6.98
N HIS A 193 -4.20 10.18 -7.33
CA HIS A 193 -5.14 9.50 -8.21
C HIS A 193 -6.57 9.56 -7.67
N ILE A 194 -6.76 9.19 -6.40
CA ILE A 194 -8.07 9.21 -5.75
C ILE A 194 -8.66 10.63 -5.75
N LEU A 195 -7.89 11.63 -5.33
CA LEU A 195 -8.33 13.03 -5.29
C LEU A 195 -8.67 13.57 -6.67
N SER A 196 -7.83 13.27 -7.68
CA SER A 196 -8.06 13.74 -9.05
C SER A 196 -9.29 13.10 -9.68
N TYR A 197 -9.55 11.83 -9.38
CA TYR A 197 -10.76 11.15 -9.83
C TYR A 197 -12.01 11.80 -9.20
N ALA A 198 -12.03 11.96 -7.87
CA ALA A 198 -13.13 12.60 -7.15
C ALA A 198 -13.34 14.04 -7.60
N ALA A 199 -12.28 14.81 -7.83
CA ALA A 199 -12.35 16.17 -8.35
C ALA A 199 -13.05 16.24 -9.70
N ARG A 200 -12.68 15.35 -10.64
CA ARG A 200 -13.32 15.29 -11.97
C ARG A 200 -14.81 14.95 -11.87
N GLN A 201 -15.19 14.01 -11.02
CA GLN A 201 -16.60 13.67 -10.77
C GLN A 201 -17.38 14.86 -10.19
N GLY A 202 -16.71 15.70 -9.42
CA GLY A 202 -17.24 16.97 -8.92
C GLY A 202 -17.00 18.18 -9.84
N ASN A 203 -16.69 17.98 -11.14
CA ASN A 203 -16.44 19.02 -12.13
C ASN A 203 -15.30 20.00 -11.75
N LEU A 204 -14.23 19.49 -11.13
CA LEU A 204 -13.01 20.24 -10.83
C LEU A 204 -11.80 19.64 -11.54
N ASP A 205 -11.05 20.45 -12.26
CA ASP A 205 -9.70 20.13 -12.72
C ASP A 205 -8.71 20.40 -11.58
N LEU A 206 -8.36 19.35 -10.82
CA LEU A 206 -7.46 19.46 -9.69
C LEU A 206 -6.03 19.87 -10.12
N ASN A 207 -5.59 19.41 -11.30
CA ASN A 207 -4.31 19.78 -11.86
C ASN A 207 -4.21 21.31 -12.05
N ARG A 208 -5.22 21.88 -12.69
CA ARG A 208 -5.31 23.33 -12.92
C ARG A 208 -5.45 24.11 -11.60
N ALA A 209 -6.25 23.61 -10.66
CA ALA A 209 -6.52 24.28 -9.39
C ALA A 209 -5.27 24.39 -8.51
N LEU A 210 -4.37 23.40 -8.56
CA LEU A 210 -3.18 23.36 -7.72
C LEU A 210 -1.91 23.90 -8.39
N THR A 211 -1.89 24.08 -9.72
CA THR A 211 -0.74 24.61 -10.46
C THR A 211 -0.12 25.87 -9.81
N PRO A 212 -0.90 26.91 -9.42
CA PRO A 212 -0.32 28.10 -8.77
C PRO A 212 0.33 27.81 -7.42
N ALA A 213 -0.29 26.95 -6.62
CA ALA A 213 0.20 26.61 -5.28
C ALA A 213 1.45 25.73 -5.30
N LEU A 214 1.64 24.97 -6.37
CA LEU A 214 2.83 24.16 -6.63
C LEU A 214 3.98 24.94 -7.28
N GLY A 215 3.73 26.18 -7.71
CA GLY A 215 4.73 27.01 -8.38
C GLY A 215 5.20 26.45 -9.73
N ILE A 216 4.36 25.72 -10.43
CA ILE A 216 4.65 25.05 -11.70
C ILE A 216 4.01 25.78 -12.88
N SER A 217 4.54 25.56 -14.08
CA SER A 217 4.02 26.16 -15.30
C SER A 217 2.61 25.63 -15.62
N ARG A 218 1.80 26.47 -16.23
CA ARG A 218 0.47 26.08 -16.71
C ARG A 218 0.61 24.93 -17.73
N GLY A 219 -0.11 23.85 -17.50
CA GLY A 219 -0.03 22.63 -18.33
C GLY A 219 0.97 21.58 -17.84
N ALA A 220 1.82 21.90 -16.84
CA ALA A 220 2.61 20.88 -16.18
C ALA A 220 1.71 19.88 -15.43
N ASN A 221 2.19 18.64 -15.31
CA ASN A 221 1.47 17.62 -14.55
C ASN A 221 1.68 17.83 -13.05
N ALA A 222 0.66 18.36 -12.36
CA ALA A 222 0.73 18.64 -10.92
C ALA A 222 0.95 17.38 -10.08
N ALA A 223 0.60 16.19 -10.58
CA ALA A 223 0.87 14.93 -9.90
C ALA A 223 2.36 14.74 -9.55
N LEU A 224 3.26 15.17 -10.42
CA LEU A 224 4.71 15.07 -10.23
C LEU A 224 5.22 15.87 -9.03
N TYR A 225 4.50 16.91 -8.62
CA TYR A 225 4.88 17.87 -7.59
C TYR A 225 4.03 17.72 -6.32
N ALA A 226 2.87 17.04 -6.40
CA ALA A 226 1.96 16.84 -5.28
C ALA A 226 2.37 15.64 -4.42
N GLY A 227 3.62 15.63 -3.97
CA GLY A 227 4.16 14.61 -3.07
C GLY A 227 3.79 14.87 -1.60
N THR A 228 4.27 13.99 -0.71
CA THR A 228 4.09 14.11 0.74
C THR A 228 4.62 15.44 1.29
N ALA A 229 5.70 15.97 0.70
CA ALA A 229 6.23 17.29 1.06
C ALA A 229 5.23 18.41 0.79
N PHE A 230 4.52 18.38 -0.35
CA PHE A 230 3.47 19.36 -0.64
C PHE A 230 2.31 19.23 0.35
N PHE A 231 1.81 18.02 0.61
CA PHE A 231 0.73 17.80 1.57
C PHE A 231 1.13 18.22 3.00
N ASN A 232 2.42 18.18 3.33
CA ASN A 232 2.93 18.65 4.63
C ASN A 232 3.30 20.14 4.64
N SER A 233 3.18 20.86 3.53
CA SER A 233 3.62 22.25 3.41
C SER A 233 2.69 23.23 4.15
N ARG A 234 3.12 24.49 4.20
CA ARG A 234 2.32 25.64 4.66
C ARG A 234 1.55 26.33 3.53
N SER A 235 1.36 25.65 2.40
CA SER A 235 0.59 26.20 1.29
C SER A 235 -0.81 26.58 1.72
N SER A 236 -1.35 27.66 1.17
CA SER A 236 -2.74 28.08 1.40
C SER A 236 -3.77 27.04 0.93
N GLN A 237 -3.36 26.09 0.09
CA GLN A 237 -4.18 24.98 -0.36
C GLN A 237 -4.26 23.84 0.66
N ILE A 238 -3.42 23.86 1.69
CA ILE A 238 -3.39 22.82 2.73
C ILE A 238 -4.08 23.37 3.99
N ILE A 239 -5.19 22.76 4.36
CA ILE A 239 -5.91 23.02 5.59
C ILE A 239 -5.47 21.96 6.61
N ALA A 240 -4.87 22.39 7.73
CA ALA A 240 -4.65 21.50 8.86
C ALA A 240 -6.01 21.10 9.48
N VAL A 241 -6.23 19.82 9.67
CA VAL A 241 -7.42 19.28 10.32
C VAL A 241 -7.01 18.82 11.72
N ASP A 242 -7.77 19.22 12.74
CA ASP A 242 -7.66 18.62 14.06
C ASP A 242 -8.01 17.14 13.96
N ASP A 243 -7.09 16.26 14.39
CA ASP A 243 -7.16 14.83 14.19
C ASP A 243 -8.13 14.11 15.14
N GLN A 244 -9.02 14.84 15.80
CA GLN A 244 -10.17 14.25 16.48
C GLN A 244 -11.11 13.61 15.45
N ILE A 245 -11.58 12.41 15.75
CA ILE A 245 -12.39 11.60 14.82
C ILE A 245 -13.58 12.40 14.28
N ARG A 246 -14.29 13.15 15.12
CA ARG A 246 -15.46 13.98 14.72
C ARG A 246 -15.18 15.03 13.64
N ASN A 247 -13.92 15.42 13.46
CA ASN A 247 -13.51 16.46 12.49
C ASN A 247 -13.11 15.88 11.13
N LEU A 248 -12.94 14.55 11.07
CA LEU A 248 -12.49 13.83 9.87
C LEU A 248 -13.61 13.72 8.83
N ARG A 249 -13.20 13.65 7.57
CA ARG A 249 -14.10 13.50 6.42
C ARG A 249 -13.47 12.62 5.33
N PRO A 250 -14.27 11.97 4.50
CA PRO A 250 -13.76 11.40 3.26
C PRO A 250 -12.98 12.45 2.46
N THR A 251 -11.89 12.05 1.81
CA THR A 251 -10.85 12.86 1.14
C THR A 251 -9.81 13.52 2.05
N ASP A 252 -9.94 13.47 3.36
CA ASP A 252 -8.86 13.92 4.23
C ASP A 252 -7.63 13.02 4.06
N ILE A 253 -6.46 13.65 4.07
CA ILE A 253 -5.18 12.99 3.87
C ILE A 253 -4.51 12.80 5.22
N MET A 254 -4.20 11.56 5.55
CA MET A 254 -3.42 11.20 6.73
C MET A 254 -1.95 11.18 6.35
N LEU A 255 -1.13 11.92 7.08
CA LEU A 255 0.31 11.98 6.90
C LEU A 255 1.00 11.28 8.07
N PHE A 256 1.92 10.38 7.75
CA PHE A 256 2.70 9.62 8.72
C PHE A 256 4.13 10.13 8.74
N ARG A 257 4.72 10.22 9.92
CA ARG A 257 6.07 10.72 10.10
C ARG A 257 7.00 9.67 10.66
N ASP A 258 8.25 9.81 10.32
CA ASP A 258 9.33 9.05 10.96
C ASP A 258 9.74 9.73 12.27
N VAL A 259 10.67 9.10 12.98
CA VAL A 259 11.21 9.54 14.27
C VAL A 259 11.87 10.93 14.20
N ASP A 260 12.40 11.31 13.05
CA ASP A 260 13.00 12.62 12.78
C ASP A 260 11.98 13.70 12.40
N GLY A 261 10.70 13.36 12.30
CA GLY A 261 9.61 14.25 11.90
C GLY A 261 9.41 14.38 10.39
N THR A 262 10.22 13.69 9.58
CA THR A 262 10.05 13.64 8.13
C THR A 262 8.76 12.92 7.76
N VAL A 263 7.97 13.48 6.85
CA VAL A 263 6.77 12.80 6.35
C VAL A 263 7.19 11.75 5.34
N ILE A 264 6.96 10.50 5.71
CA ILE A 264 7.38 9.32 4.95
C ILE A 264 6.24 8.63 4.21
N HIS A 265 4.99 8.90 4.59
CA HIS A 265 3.85 8.21 4.00
C HIS A 265 2.59 9.06 4.02
N SER A 266 1.68 8.79 3.07
CA SER A 266 0.35 9.38 3.00
C SER A 266 -0.70 8.34 2.68
N ALA A 267 -1.88 8.50 3.29
CA ALA A 267 -3.08 7.73 3.05
C ALA A 267 -4.28 8.67 2.93
N ILE A 268 -5.41 8.18 2.45
CA ILE A 268 -6.62 8.98 2.27
C ILE A 268 -7.82 8.31 2.94
N ILE A 269 -8.61 9.07 3.68
CA ILE A 269 -9.85 8.58 4.29
C ILE A 269 -10.89 8.40 3.18
N GLN A 270 -11.44 7.18 3.09
CA GLN A 270 -12.48 6.83 2.14
C GLN A 270 -13.88 6.99 2.75
N SER A 271 -14.10 6.46 3.96
CA SER A 271 -15.40 6.48 4.61
C SER A 271 -15.26 6.43 6.14
N ILE A 272 -16.29 6.92 6.83
CA ILE A 272 -16.38 6.88 8.28
C ILE A 272 -17.74 6.31 8.66
N ASP A 273 -17.76 5.14 9.25
CA ASP A 273 -18.96 4.53 9.81
C ASP A 273 -19.16 4.98 11.25
N TRP A 274 -19.92 6.04 11.42
CA TRP A 274 -20.24 6.60 12.73
C TRP A 274 -21.04 5.65 13.63
N THR A 275 -21.83 4.75 13.04
CA THR A 275 -22.66 3.81 13.78
C THR A 275 -21.85 2.64 14.32
N ARG A 276 -20.92 2.12 13.49
CA ARG A 276 -20.07 1.00 13.87
C ARG A 276 -18.70 1.41 14.42
N GLY A 277 -18.37 2.70 14.39
CA GLY A 277 -17.08 3.19 14.84
C GLY A 277 -15.92 2.73 13.96
N ILE A 278 -16.06 2.85 12.63
CA ILE A 278 -15.05 2.37 11.68
C ILE A 278 -14.65 3.49 10.73
N ILE A 279 -13.36 3.81 10.69
CA ILE A 279 -12.77 4.61 9.61
C ILE A 279 -12.09 3.64 8.63
N ARG A 280 -12.47 3.70 7.37
CA ARG A 280 -11.74 3.03 6.28
C ARG A 280 -10.87 4.05 5.58
N TYR A 281 -9.59 3.74 5.46
CA TYR A 281 -8.65 4.55 4.69
C TYR A 281 -7.92 3.71 3.67
N LEU A 282 -7.49 4.37 2.59
CA LEU A 282 -6.87 3.75 1.44
C LEU A 282 -5.43 4.20 1.36
N GLN A 283 -4.53 3.30 1.01
CA GLN A 283 -3.11 3.60 0.93
C GLN A 283 -2.38 2.74 -0.09
N CYS A 284 -1.18 3.17 -0.46
CA CYS A 284 -0.22 2.36 -1.19
C CYS A 284 1.08 2.37 -0.38
N THR A 285 1.46 1.22 0.18
CA THR A 285 2.57 1.13 1.14
C THR A 285 3.75 0.32 0.61
N SER A 286 4.96 0.71 1.06
CA SER A 286 6.19 -0.07 0.89
C SER A 286 6.45 -1.06 2.01
N VAL A 287 5.64 -1.05 3.06
CA VAL A 287 5.83 -1.86 4.27
C VAL A 287 5.36 -3.29 4.07
N GLY A 288 6.04 -4.22 4.69
CA GLY A 288 5.74 -5.65 4.63
C GLY A 288 6.51 -6.41 3.55
N GLN A 289 6.14 -7.65 3.35
CA GLN A 289 6.70 -8.50 2.30
C GLN A 289 6.31 -7.97 0.91
N PRO A 290 7.04 -8.27 -0.17
CA PRO A 290 6.74 -7.77 -1.51
C PRO A 290 5.27 -7.92 -1.93
N HIS A 291 4.65 -9.06 -1.62
CA HIS A 291 3.25 -9.32 -1.91
C HIS A 291 2.25 -8.55 -1.02
N GLU A 292 2.73 -7.94 0.06
CA GLU A 292 1.91 -7.09 0.95
C GLU A 292 1.99 -5.61 0.55
N ARG A 293 3.03 -5.24 -0.21
CA ARG A 293 3.23 -3.87 -0.69
C ARG A 293 2.25 -3.53 -1.79
N GLY A 294 1.94 -2.26 -1.93
CA GLY A 294 1.03 -1.77 -2.96
C GLY A 294 -0.28 -1.22 -2.40
N VAL A 295 -1.25 -1.09 -3.30
CA VAL A 295 -2.55 -0.50 -2.98
C VAL A 295 -3.39 -1.44 -2.13
N HIS A 296 -3.91 -0.94 -1.02
CA HIS A 296 -4.83 -1.68 -0.15
C HIS A 296 -5.65 -0.72 0.71
N ASP A 297 -6.69 -1.26 1.35
CA ASP A 297 -7.45 -0.57 2.39
C ASP A 297 -7.00 -1.01 3.79
N SER A 298 -7.24 -0.12 4.75
CA SER A 298 -6.95 -0.31 6.17
C SER A 298 -8.04 0.32 7.01
N PHE A 299 -8.11 -0.05 8.27
CA PHE A 299 -9.20 0.33 9.17
C PHE A 299 -8.70 0.88 10.49
N ILE A 300 -9.45 1.82 11.05
CA ILE A 300 -9.30 2.29 12.42
C ILE A 300 -10.65 2.10 13.10
N TYR A 301 -10.65 1.41 14.22
CA TYR A 301 -11.85 1.17 15.01
C TYR A 301 -11.86 2.10 16.21
N PHE A 302 -13.00 2.72 16.47
CA PHE A 302 -13.22 3.64 17.57
C PHE A 302 -14.59 3.41 18.24
N ASP A 303 -14.73 3.88 19.46
CA ASP A 303 -16.02 3.88 20.14
C ASP A 303 -16.93 4.99 19.56
N PRO A 304 -18.08 4.67 18.95
CA PRO A 304 -19.03 5.65 18.42
C PRO A 304 -19.49 6.70 19.45
N ALA A 305 -19.50 6.35 20.72
CA ALA A 305 -19.86 7.28 21.81
C ALA A 305 -18.74 8.28 22.13
N ASN A 306 -17.49 8.01 21.69
CA ASN A 306 -16.32 8.83 22.00
C ASN A 306 -15.60 9.33 20.74
N THR A 307 -16.23 10.19 19.97
CA THR A 307 -15.66 10.75 18.72
C THR A 307 -14.75 11.96 18.94
N ALA A 308 -14.60 12.42 20.18
CA ALA A 308 -13.71 13.53 20.52
C ALA A 308 -12.24 13.11 20.69
N ILE A 309 -11.95 11.82 20.65
CA ILE A 309 -10.58 11.31 20.74
C ILE A 309 -9.79 11.60 19.47
N SER A 310 -8.49 11.81 19.63
CA SER A 310 -7.53 12.00 18.54
C SER A 310 -7.18 10.67 17.90
N LEU A 311 -6.81 10.66 16.61
CA LEU A 311 -6.19 9.50 15.96
C LEU A 311 -4.90 9.03 16.65
N LYS A 312 -4.31 9.84 17.53
CA LYS A 312 -3.14 9.48 18.35
C LYS A 312 -3.50 8.74 19.64
N ASP A 313 -4.77 8.55 19.92
CA ASP A 313 -5.19 7.83 21.12
C ASP A 313 -4.75 6.38 21.06
N PRO A 314 -4.08 5.87 22.10
CA PRO A 314 -3.59 4.50 22.14
C PRO A 314 -4.69 3.43 22.22
N SER A 315 -5.92 3.83 22.58
CA SER A 315 -7.07 2.91 22.62
C SER A 315 -7.61 2.57 21.23
N LEU A 316 -7.23 3.31 20.19
CA LEU A 316 -7.67 3.02 18.83
C LEU A 316 -6.99 1.75 18.30
N HIS A 317 -7.80 0.85 17.79
CA HIS A 317 -7.31 -0.33 17.09
C HIS A 317 -7.13 -0.03 15.60
N TRP A 318 -5.91 -0.24 15.10
CA TRP A 318 -5.55 -0.08 13.70
C TRP A 318 -5.31 -1.44 13.07
N SER A 319 -5.92 -1.69 11.92
CA SER A 319 -5.76 -2.95 11.20
C SER A 319 -5.60 -2.75 9.70
N LYS A 320 -4.97 -3.74 9.07
CA LYS A 320 -4.75 -3.80 7.63
C LYS A 320 -5.41 -5.06 7.08
N ARG A 321 -6.22 -4.90 6.02
CA ARG A 321 -6.73 -6.05 5.28
C ARG A 321 -5.73 -6.48 4.22
N ARG A 322 -5.47 -7.76 4.13
CA ARG A 322 -4.77 -8.36 3.00
C ARG A 322 -5.74 -8.61 1.86
N PHE A 323 -5.38 -8.19 0.66
CA PHE A 323 -6.19 -8.37 -0.53
C PHE A 323 -5.33 -8.96 -1.64
N PRO A 324 -5.91 -9.74 -2.55
CA PRO A 324 -7.16 -10.52 -2.46
C PRO A 324 -6.93 -11.97 -1.99
N ALA A 325 -5.69 -12.51 -2.10
CA ALA A 325 -5.36 -13.89 -1.70
C ALA A 325 -5.63 -14.16 -0.22
N PHE A 326 -5.67 -13.10 0.55
CA PHE A 326 -5.95 -13.09 1.97
C PHE A 326 -7.25 -12.35 2.29
N ALA A 327 -8.20 -12.33 1.33
CA ALA A 327 -9.49 -11.69 1.51
C ALA A 327 -10.17 -12.21 2.77
N GLY A 328 -10.59 -11.30 3.61
CA GLY A 328 -11.22 -11.65 4.88
C GLY A 328 -10.31 -11.81 6.07
N GLU A 329 -9.00 -11.84 5.88
CA GLU A 329 -8.06 -11.84 6.99
C GLU A 329 -7.78 -10.41 7.41
N GLU A 330 -8.16 -10.08 8.64
CA GLU A 330 -7.84 -8.81 9.27
C GLU A 330 -6.64 -9.02 10.19
N ILE A 331 -5.57 -8.27 9.95
CA ILE A 331 -4.35 -8.39 10.73
C ILE A 331 -4.14 -7.09 11.48
N PRO A 332 -3.93 -7.13 12.80
CA PRO A 332 -3.47 -5.98 13.54
C PRO A 332 -2.20 -5.44 12.89
N PHE A 333 -2.23 -4.17 12.49
CA PHE A 333 -1.09 -3.52 11.87
C PHE A 333 -0.60 -2.40 12.79
N ALA A 334 0.05 -2.82 13.84
CA ALA A 334 0.59 -1.93 14.89
C ALA A 334 1.45 -0.80 14.31
N ASP A 335 2.17 -1.07 13.21
CA ASP A 335 3.07 -0.09 12.61
C ASP A 335 2.38 1.18 12.11
N ASP A 336 1.19 1.11 11.51
CA ASP A 336 0.48 2.30 11.06
C ASP A 336 0.04 3.16 12.26
N GLY A 337 -0.52 2.54 13.28
CA GLY A 337 -0.91 3.22 14.51
C GLY A 337 0.30 3.75 15.28
N GLU A 338 1.37 2.98 15.37
CA GLU A 338 2.62 3.40 16.03
C GLU A 338 3.25 4.59 15.30
N ARG A 339 3.38 4.52 13.99
CA ARG A 339 3.89 5.63 13.16
C ARG A 339 3.06 6.89 13.30
N TYR A 340 1.73 6.75 13.31
CA TYR A 340 0.86 7.90 13.47
C TYR A 340 0.99 8.53 14.85
N ARG A 341 1.14 7.72 15.91
CA ARG A 341 1.28 8.16 17.30
C ARG A 341 2.70 8.60 17.68
N HIS A 342 3.70 8.32 16.84
CA HIS A 342 5.11 8.46 17.20
C HIS A 342 5.43 9.91 17.65
N ARG A 343 5.70 10.09 18.94
CA ARG A 343 5.80 11.42 19.57
C ARG A 343 7.08 12.17 19.21
N THR A 344 8.17 11.46 18.96
CA THR A 344 9.50 12.06 18.74
C THR A 344 9.50 12.99 17.53
N GLY A 345 8.82 12.61 16.45
CA GLY A 345 8.66 13.44 15.24
C GLY A 345 7.39 14.30 15.22
N GLY A 346 6.67 14.45 16.37
CA GLY A 346 5.40 15.18 16.44
C GLY A 346 4.19 14.37 15.98
N GLY A 347 4.39 13.09 15.64
CA GLY A 347 3.35 12.17 15.19
C GLY A 347 2.74 12.52 13.84
N GLY A 348 1.76 11.74 13.44
CA GLY A 348 0.98 12.00 12.24
C GLY A 348 0.13 13.26 12.31
N ARG A 349 -0.37 13.69 11.20
CA ARG A 349 -1.35 14.78 11.10
C ARG A 349 -2.34 14.50 9.99
N VAL A 350 -3.50 15.13 10.08
CA VAL A 350 -4.50 15.13 9.03
C VAL A 350 -4.50 16.48 8.33
N VAL A 351 -4.61 16.44 7.01
CA VAL A 351 -4.74 17.63 6.18
C VAL A 351 -5.86 17.47 5.18
N ARG A 352 -6.42 18.58 4.72
CA ARG A 352 -7.46 18.65 3.69
C ARG A 352 -7.02 19.58 2.58
N LEU A 353 -7.22 19.20 1.33
CA LEU A 353 -7.02 20.12 0.22
C LEU A 353 -8.18 21.10 0.14
N ARG A 354 -7.88 22.40 0.18
CA ARG A 354 -8.88 23.48 0.07
C ARG A 354 -9.68 23.38 -1.23
N ALA A 355 -9.01 23.03 -2.33
CA ALA A 355 -9.66 22.85 -3.63
C ALA A 355 -10.70 21.73 -3.62
N MET A 356 -10.58 20.74 -2.73
CA MET A 356 -11.54 19.63 -2.64
C MET A 356 -12.79 19.96 -1.82
N VAL A 357 -12.80 21.02 -1.02
CA VAL A 357 -13.94 21.36 -0.16
C VAL A 357 -15.25 21.50 -0.95
N PRO A 358 -15.33 22.30 -2.04
CA PRO A 358 -16.57 22.39 -2.84
C PRO A 358 -16.92 21.10 -3.59
N VAL A 359 -15.94 20.24 -3.88
CA VAL A 359 -16.18 18.93 -4.49
C VAL A 359 -16.89 18.01 -3.51
N VAL A 360 -16.38 17.96 -2.28
CA VAL A 360 -16.97 17.16 -1.19
C VAL A 360 -18.41 17.60 -0.91
N GLU A 361 -18.67 18.89 -0.81
CA GLU A 361 -20.02 19.43 -0.59
C GLU A 361 -20.98 19.07 -1.73
N ARG A 362 -20.49 19.06 -2.96
CA ARG A 362 -21.30 18.73 -4.14
C ARG A 362 -21.66 17.25 -4.21
N LEU A 363 -20.69 16.38 -3.92
CA LEU A 363 -20.86 14.93 -4.00
C LEU A 363 -21.52 14.33 -2.75
N ASN A 364 -21.71 15.11 -1.70
CA ASN A 364 -22.45 14.68 -0.49
C ASN A 364 -23.94 15.11 -0.53
N ARG A 365 -24.37 15.84 -1.56
CA ARG A 365 -25.78 16.20 -1.79
C ARG A 365 -26.50 15.04 -2.45
#